data_568b8d37d3decf0643acf234ae6dc991
#
_entry.id   568b8d37d3decf0643acf234ae6dc991
#
_cell.length_a   1.000
_cell.length_b   1.000
_cell.length_c   1.000
_cell.angle_alpha   90.00
_cell.angle_beta   90.00
_cell.angle_gamma   90.00
#
_symmetry.space_group_name_H-M   'P 1'
#
loop_
_entity.id
_entity.type
_entity.pdbx_description
1 polymer ?
#
loop_
_entity_poly.entity_id
_entity_poly.type
_entity_poly.pdbx_seq_one_letter_code
_entity_poly.pdbx_strand_id
1 'polypeptide(L)'
;MDFSNSIQTNEANPTKQIFILSGQSNMAGRGGVDKNQHWDGVVPPECAADSCKIFRLNAHLSWEVAREPLHHDIDTKKICGVGPGMSFANAVKDSAGVIGLVPCAVGGTAIKEWARGGHLYENMVNRARAAVHSGGEIKALLWYQGESDTASQDDVDCYKGNMETLIHSVRADLGLPSLPIIQVAIVSGDKKYLEKMREIQKGIDIPNVVCVDAEGLQLKEDNLHLTTEAQVQLGHSLAQAYLNLFLAQN
;
A
#
# COMPACT_ATOMS: atom_id res chain seq x y z
N MET A 1 30.74 -50.64 0.67
CA MET A 1 30.35 -49.53 1.52
C MET A 1 30.07 -48.34 0.58
N ASP A 2 28.83 -48.19 0.25
CA ASP A 2 28.36 -47.16 -0.70
C ASP A 2 27.98 -45.92 0.10
N PHE A 3 28.76 -44.85 -0.02
CA PHE A 3 28.45 -43.56 0.56
C PHE A 3 27.66 -42.77 -0.48
N SER A 4 26.33 -42.84 -0.43
CA SER A 4 25.44 -41.97 -1.18
C SER A 4 25.56 -40.58 -0.61
N ASN A 5 26.31 -39.72 -1.27
CA ASN A 5 26.34 -38.27 -1.01
C ASN A 5 24.99 -37.70 -1.47
N SER A 6 24.07 -37.47 -0.53
CA SER A 6 22.88 -36.65 -0.76
C SER A 6 23.32 -35.20 -0.92
N ILE A 7 23.39 -34.73 -2.17
CA ILE A 7 23.50 -33.31 -2.50
C ILE A 7 22.20 -32.65 -2.03
N GLN A 8 22.22 -32.00 -0.87
CA GLN A 8 21.20 -31.04 -0.51
C GLN A 8 21.35 -29.85 -1.46
N THR A 9 20.50 -29.80 -2.48
CA THR A 9 20.29 -28.59 -3.26
C THR A 9 19.69 -27.56 -2.32
N ASN A 10 20.49 -26.56 -1.91
CA ASN A 10 19.97 -25.35 -1.31
C ASN A 10 19.14 -24.65 -2.39
N GLU A 11 17.84 -24.96 -2.47
CA GLU A 11 16.91 -24.13 -3.21
C GLU A 11 16.90 -22.77 -2.53
N ALA A 12 17.51 -21.79 -3.18
CA ALA A 12 17.45 -20.41 -2.74
C ALA A 12 15.98 -20.01 -2.61
N ASN A 13 15.56 -19.54 -1.44
CA ASN A 13 14.20 -19.05 -1.26
C ASN A 13 13.92 -18.01 -2.34
N PRO A 14 12.79 -18.11 -3.05
CA PRO A 14 12.48 -17.19 -4.14
C PRO A 14 12.45 -15.76 -3.63
N THR A 15 13.11 -14.85 -4.37
CA THR A 15 13.17 -13.42 -4.05
C THR A 15 11.77 -12.83 -4.01
N LYS A 16 11.40 -12.21 -2.88
CA LYS A 16 10.09 -11.56 -2.74
C LYS A 16 10.03 -10.27 -3.56
N GLN A 17 8.96 -10.09 -4.31
CA GLN A 17 8.62 -8.84 -4.96
C GLN A 17 7.92 -7.94 -3.94
N ILE A 18 8.59 -6.90 -3.47
CA ILE A 18 8.14 -6.09 -2.33
C ILE A 18 7.28 -4.93 -2.81
N PHE A 19 6.10 -4.79 -2.20
CA PHE A 19 5.20 -3.66 -2.37
C PHE A 19 5.00 -2.95 -1.04
N ILE A 20 5.33 -1.66 -0.99
CA ILE A 20 5.13 -0.82 0.19
C ILE A 20 3.69 -0.30 0.15
N LEU A 21 2.91 -0.52 1.19
CA LEU A 21 1.53 -0.06 1.32
C LEU A 21 1.49 1.11 2.30
N SER A 22 1.41 2.35 1.80
CA SER A 22 1.53 3.54 2.64
C SER A 22 0.44 4.57 2.35
N GLY A 23 0.23 5.48 3.28
CA GLY A 23 -0.85 6.46 3.22
C GLY A 23 -1.68 6.45 4.50
N GLN A 24 -3.02 6.57 4.37
CA GLN A 24 -3.87 6.64 5.54
C GLN A 24 -4.94 5.51 5.60
N SER A 25 -6.08 5.78 6.23
CA SER A 25 -7.05 4.74 6.64
C SER A 25 -7.60 3.88 5.51
N ASN A 26 -7.81 4.43 4.31
CA ASN A 26 -8.28 3.64 3.17
C ASN A 26 -7.18 2.71 2.60
N MET A 27 -5.90 3.03 2.76
CA MET A 27 -4.82 2.08 2.50
C MET A 27 -4.66 1.06 3.63
N ALA A 28 -4.78 1.51 4.89
CA ALA A 28 -4.71 0.61 6.04
C ALA A 28 -5.85 -0.42 6.07
N GLY A 29 -6.99 -0.09 5.45
CA GLY A 29 -8.17 -0.94 5.35
C GLY A 29 -9.19 -0.66 6.45
N ARG A 30 -10.43 -0.39 6.03
CA ARG A 30 -11.60 -0.21 6.91
C ARG A 30 -12.82 -0.98 6.39
N GLY A 31 -12.65 -1.83 5.37
CA GLY A 31 -13.72 -2.69 4.89
C GLY A 31 -14.19 -3.65 5.99
N GLY A 32 -15.50 -3.76 6.18
CA GLY A 32 -16.12 -4.59 7.22
C GLY A 32 -16.01 -4.05 8.66
N VAL A 33 -15.41 -2.87 8.87
CA VAL A 33 -15.37 -2.23 10.20
C VAL A 33 -16.62 -1.41 10.42
N ASP A 34 -17.36 -1.69 11.49
CA ASP A 34 -18.59 -0.99 11.84
C ASP A 34 -18.35 0.33 12.62
N LYS A 35 -19.44 1.07 12.91
CA LYS A 35 -19.39 2.33 13.69
C LYS A 35 -18.90 2.17 15.13
N ASN A 36 -18.94 0.95 15.66
CA ASN A 36 -18.49 0.64 17.03
C ASN A 36 -17.00 0.21 17.05
N GLN A 37 -16.30 0.38 15.93
CA GLN A 37 -14.92 -0.06 15.77
C GLN A 37 -14.77 -1.57 15.95
N HIS A 38 -15.67 -2.35 15.38
CA HIS A 38 -15.59 -3.80 15.33
C HIS A 38 -15.50 -4.24 13.87
N TRP A 39 -14.55 -5.11 13.57
CA TRP A 39 -14.42 -5.73 12.25
C TRP A 39 -15.26 -7.02 12.21
N ASP A 40 -16.04 -7.21 11.15
CA ASP A 40 -16.94 -8.35 10.97
C ASP A 40 -16.21 -9.70 10.74
N GLY A 41 -14.91 -9.65 10.49
CA GLY A 41 -14.10 -10.86 10.23
C GLY A 41 -14.33 -11.50 8.86
N VAL A 42 -15.09 -10.86 7.98
CA VAL A 42 -15.39 -11.39 6.64
C VAL A 42 -14.26 -11.05 5.68
N VAL A 43 -13.62 -12.09 5.13
CA VAL A 43 -12.54 -11.96 4.14
C VAL A 43 -13.07 -12.39 2.78
N PRO A 44 -13.12 -11.49 1.78
CA PRO A 44 -13.52 -11.84 0.43
C PRO A 44 -12.58 -12.89 -0.21
N PRO A 45 -13.04 -13.72 -1.13
CA PRO A 45 -12.21 -14.68 -1.84
C PRO A 45 -10.97 -14.06 -2.50
N GLU A 46 -11.10 -12.85 -3.04
CA GLU A 46 -10.02 -12.07 -3.67
C GLU A 46 -8.92 -11.64 -2.67
N CYS A 47 -9.25 -11.65 -1.38
CA CYS A 47 -8.33 -11.35 -0.28
C CYS A 47 -7.84 -12.62 0.44
N ALA A 48 -8.07 -13.79 -0.13
CA ALA A 48 -7.67 -15.06 0.47
C ALA A 48 -6.15 -15.13 0.70
N ALA A 49 -5.76 -15.70 1.84
CA ALA A 49 -4.36 -15.94 2.12
C ALA A 49 -3.77 -17.01 1.19
N ASP A 50 -2.53 -16.79 0.76
CA ASP A 50 -1.75 -17.78 0.02
C ASP A 50 -0.42 -18.00 0.75
N SER A 51 -0.31 -19.13 1.45
CA SER A 51 0.84 -19.44 2.30
C SER A 51 2.14 -19.68 1.54
N CYS A 52 2.07 -19.85 0.22
CA CYS A 52 3.23 -20.09 -0.63
C CYS A 52 3.70 -18.84 -1.35
N LYS A 53 2.78 -17.89 -1.61
CA LYS A 53 3.05 -16.77 -2.52
C LYS A 53 2.89 -15.38 -1.91
N ILE A 54 2.13 -15.20 -0.82
CA ILE A 54 1.84 -13.86 -0.29
C ILE A 54 2.23 -13.75 1.18
N PHE A 55 3.21 -12.90 1.44
CA PHE A 55 3.74 -12.63 2.77
C PHE A 55 3.59 -11.16 3.13
N ARG A 56 3.48 -10.86 4.42
CA ARG A 56 3.56 -9.49 4.94
C ARG A 56 4.70 -9.34 5.95
N LEU A 57 5.28 -8.15 6.02
CA LEU A 57 6.23 -7.79 7.06
C LEU A 57 5.44 -7.26 8.26
N ASN A 58 5.47 -7.95 9.40
CA ASN A 58 4.77 -7.53 10.61
C ASN A 58 5.48 -6.38 11.36
N ALA A 59 4.93 -5.92 12.47
CA ALA A 59 5.51 -4.83 13.27
C ALA A 59 6.90 -5.16 13.84
N HIS A 60 7.22 -6.45 14.03
CA HIS A 60 8.52 -6.92 14.50
C HIS A 60 9.54 -7.15 13.37
N LEU A 61 9.25 -6.65 12.15
CA LEU A 61 10.09 -6.81 10.96
C LEU A 61 10.33 -8.28 10.57
N SER A 62 9.38 -9.14 10.86
CA SER A 62 9.42 -10.56 10.51
C SER A 62 8.38 -10.87 9.44
N TRP A 63 8.75 -11.70 8.47
CA TRP A 63 7.84 -12.16 7.44
C TRP A 63 6.89 -13.23 7.98
N GLU A 64 5.62 -13.08 7.68
CA GLU A 64 4.59 -14.07 7.96
C GLU A 64 3.63 -14.17 6.78
N VAL A 65 2.81 -15.22 6.73
CA VAL A 65 1.77 -15.36 5.71
C VAL A 65 0.80 -14.19 5.81
N ALA A 66 0.63 -13.47 4.70
CA ALA A 66 -0.26 -12.32 4.67
C ALA A 66 -1.73 -12.73 4.86
N ARG A 67 -2.43 -12.00 5.72
CA ARG A 67 -3.86 -12.16 6.02
C ARG A 67 -4.46 -10.80 6.33
N GLU A 68 -5.75 -10.64 6.03
CA GLU A 68 -6.49 -9.46 6.52
C GLU A 68 -6.73 -9.56 8.04
N PRO A 69 -6.73 -8.44 8.74
CA PRO A 69 -6.38 -7.09 8.29
C PRO A 69 -4.86 -6.89 8.20
N LEU A 70 -4.36 -6.46 7.04
CA LEU A 70 -2.91 -6.32 6.81
C LEU A 70 -2.20 -5.35 7.77
N HIS A 71 -2.89 -4.32 8.22
CA HIS A 71 -2.30 -3.24 9.03
C HIS A 71 -2.63 -3.34 10.53
N HIS A 72 -3.15 -4.47 11.02
CA HIS A 72 -3.66 -4.58 12.39
C HIS A 72 -2.63 -4.27 13.48
N ASP A 73 -1.36 -4.54 13.23
CA ASP A 73 -0.23 -4.29 14.14
C ASP A 73 0.59 -3.04 13.76
N ILE A 74 0.18 -2.31 12.72
CA ILE A 74 0.82 -1.10 12.21
C ILE A 74 -0.02 0.14 12.52
N ASP A 75 -1.30 0.16 12.12
CA ASP A 75 -2.26 1.22 12.45
C ASP A 75 -3.05 0.86 13.71
N THR A 76 -2.38 0.93 14.85
CA THR A 76 -2.92 0.44 16.13
C THR A 76 -3.90 1.40 16.83
N LYS A 77 -4.06 2.63 16.31
CA LYS A 77 -4.98 3.61 16.89
C LYS A 77 -6.45 3.37 16.53
N LYS A 78 -6.72 2.64 15.46
CA LYS A 78 -8.05 2.32 14.96
C LYS A 78 -8.10 0.86 14.52
N ILE A 79 -9.29 0.27 14.59
CA ILE A 79 -9.47 -1.09 14.07
C ILE A 79 -9.29 -1.12 12.56
N CYS A 80 -8.44 -2.02 12.10
CA CYS A 80 -8.28 -2.33 10.68
C CYS A 80 -9.25 -3.44 10.27
N GLY A 81 -9.70 -3.36 9.04
CA GLY A 81 -10.46 -4.38 8.32
C GLY A 81 -9.82 -4.65 6.97
N VAL A 82 -10.62 -5.07 6.00
CA VAL A 82 -10.14 -5.33 4.63
C VAL A 82 -9.62 -4.04 4.01
N GLY A 83 -8.40 -4.13 3.44
CA GLY A 83 -7.76 -3.09 2.64
C GLY A 83 -7.55 -3.52 1.18
N PRO A 84 -6.93 -2.67 0.34
CA PRO A 84 -6.70 -3.02 -1.07
C PRO A 84 -5.51 -3.96 -1.27
N GLY A 85 -4.69 -4.19 -0.24
CA GLY A 85 -3.39 -4.87 -0.37
C GLY A 85 -3.49 -6.35 -0.71
N MET A 86 -4.43 -7.10 -0.11
CA MET A 86 -4.55 -8.53 -0.38
C MET A 86 -5.15 -8.82 -1.77
N SER A 87 -6.16 -8.08 -2.20
CA SER A 87 -6.72 -8.21 -3.55
C SER A 87 -5.71 -7.80 -4.62
N PHE A 88 -4.92 -6.73 -4.37
CA PHE A 88 -3.77 -6.39 -5.19
C PHE A 88 -2.78 -7.56 -5.30
N ALA A 89 -2.33 -8.11 -4.18
CA ALA A 89 -1.34 -9.18 -4.15
C ALA A 89 -1.83 -10.45 -4.86
N ASN A 90 -3.09 -10.85 -4.65
CA ASN A 90 -3.69 -11.98 -5.35
C ASN A 90 -3.78 -11.76 -6.86
N ALA A 91 -4.04 -10.53 -7.31
CA ALA A 91 -4.12 -10.21 -8.74
C ALA A 91 -2.75 -10.20 -9.45
N VAL A 92 -1.64 -9.91 -8.74
CA VAL A 92 -0.30 -9.82 -9.36
C VAL A 92 0.58 -11.04 -9.15
N LYS A 93 0.29 -11.91 -8.17
CA LYS A 93 1.18 -13.03 -7.75
C LYS A 93 1.56 -14.01 -8.85
N ASP A 94 0.67 -14.25 -9.80
CA ASP A 94 0.93 -15.22 -10.87
C ASP A 94 1.86 -14.66 -11.95
N SER A 95 1.89 -13.35 -12.11
CA SER A 95 2.81 -12.64 -13.03
C SER A 95 4.10 -12.19 -12.34
N ALA A 96 4.02 -11.76 -11.08
CA ALA A 96 5.16 -11.19 -10.35
C ALA A 96 5.92 -12.22 -9.49
N GLY A 97 5.33 -13.38 -9.18
CA GLY A 97 5.95 -14.40 -8.33
C GLY A 97 5.61 -14.23 -6.85
N VAL A 98 6.57 -14.48 -5.95
CA VAL A 98 6.36 -14.36 -4.49
C VAL A 98 6.25 -12.91 -4.08
N ILE A 99 5.13 -12.55 -3.45
CA ILE A 99 4.80 -11.18 -3.05
C ILE A 99 5.17 -10.94 -1.58
N GLY A 100 5.85 -9.83 -1.33
CA GLY A 100 6.09 -9.29 0.00
C GLY A 100 5.37 -7.96 0.20
N LEU A 101 4.38 -7.92 1.08
CA LEU A 101 3.66 -6.70 1.43
C LEU A 101 4.31 -6.04 2.65
N VAL A 102 4.57 -4.74 2.57
CA VAL A 102 5.12 -3.94 3.68
C VAL A 102 4.08 -2.90 4.11
N PRO A 103 3.20 -3.26 5.06
CA PRO A 103 2.21 -2.33 5.58
C PRO A 103 2.89 -1.17 6.33
N CYS A 104 2.52 0.07 5.99
CA CYS A 104 3.05 1.29 6.60
C CYS A 104 1.98 2.35 6.84
N ALA A 105 0.78 2.20 6.26
CA ALA A 105 -0.27 3.20 6.33
C ALA A 105 -0.80 3.41 7.76
N VAL A 106 -1.09 4.68 8.11
CA VAL A 106 -1.63 5.09 9.42
C VAL A 106 -2.81 6.01 9.21
N GLY A 107 -3.97 5.64 9.75
CA GLY A 107 -5.22 6.37 9.58
C GLY A 107 -5.22 7.78 10.16
N GLY A 108 -5.87 8.71 9.45
CA GLY A 108 -6.07 10.10 9.89
C GLY A 108 -4.83 10.98 9.79
N THR A 109 -3.83 10.61 8.97
CA THR A 109 -2.60 11.37 8.81
C THR A 109 -2.63 12.27 7.58
N ALA A 110 -2.22 13.53 7.72
CA ALA A 110 -2.01 14.46 6.62
C ALA A 110 -0.62 14.25 5.98
N ILE A 111 -0.45 14.63 4.71
CA ILE A 111 0.81 14.42 3.98
C ILE A 111 2.02 15.07 4.65
N LYS A 112 1.83 16.20 5.33
CA LYS A 112 2.89 16.89 6.09
C LYS A 112 3.51 16.03 7.20
N GLU A 113 2.78 15.04 7.74
CA GLU A 113 3.26 14.10 8.74
C GLU A 113 4.18 13.03 8.14
N TRP A 114 4.20 12.92 6.81
CA TRP A 114 5.05 12.04 6.02
C TRP A 114 6.30 12.76 5.47
N ALA A 115 6.61 13.95 5.97
CA ALA A 115 7.83 14.65 5.61
C ALA A 115 9.07 13.87 6.02
N ARG A 116 10.13 13.90 5.19
CA ARG A 116 11.42 13.27 5.49
C ARG A 116 11.96 13.71 6.85
N GLY A 117 12.41 12.77 7.68
CA GLY A 117 12.80 12.98 9.07
C GLY A 117 11.63 12.87 10.06
N GLY A 118 10.38 12.85 9.59
CA GLY A 118 9.20 12.59 10.41
C GLY A 118 9.03 11.10 10.73
N HIS A 119 8.38 10.79 11.85
CA HIS A 119 8.26 9.42 12.34
C HIS A 119 7.63 8.45 11.32
N LEU A 120 6.55 8.87 10.62
CA LEU A 120 5.87 8.01 9.64
C LEU A 120 6.76 7.72 8.44
N TYR A 121 7.46 8.74 7.93
CA TYR A 121 8.40 8.60 6.83
C TYR A 121 9.55 7.66 7.18
N GLU A 122 10.22 7.93 8.32
CA GLU A 122 11.36 7.12 8.76
C GLU A 122 10.96 5.67 9.02
N ASN A 123 9.79 5.44 9.63
CA ASN A 123 9.27 4.10 9.82
C ASN A 123 9.04 3.37 8.49
N MET A 124 8.42 4.04 7.51
CA MET A 124 8.20 3.45 6.16
C MET A 124 9.52 3.06 5.50
N VAL A 125 10.50 3.97 5.47
CA VAL A 125 11.81 3.71 4.86
C VAL A 125 12.56 2.59 5.58
N ASN A 126 12.55 2.57 6.91
CA ASN A 126 13.20 1.52 7.70
C ASN A 126 12.56 0.16 7.49
N ARG A 127 11.22 0.07 7.40
CA ARG A 127 10.51 -1.17 7.10
C ARG A 127 10.81 -1.66 5.67
N ALA A 128 10.87 -0.76 4.70
CA ALA A 128 11.26 -1.07 3.33
C ALA A 128 12.69 -1.64 3.25
N ARG A 129 13.64 -1.02 3.93
CA ARG A 129 15.03 -1.51 4.03
C ARG A 129 15.12 -2.87 4.71
N ALA A 130 14.40 -3.09 5.81
CA ALA A 130 14.34 -4.37 6.49
C ALA A 130 13.77 -5.48 5.59
N ALA A 131 12.76 -5.16 4.78
CA ALA A 131 12.19 -6.08 3.81
C ALA A 131 13.21 -6.53 2.75
N VAL A 132 14.01 -5.59 2.22
CA VAL A 132 15.10 -5.89 1.27
C VAL A 132 16.18 -6.73 1.92
N HIS A 133 16.61 -6.37 3.14
CA HIS A 133 17.65 -7.09 3.86
C HIS A 133 17.27 -8.56 4.11
N SER A 134 15.99 -8.84 4.27
CA SER A 134 15.48 -10.21 4.47
C SER A 134 15.16 -10.96 3.15
N GLY A 135 15.70 -10.54 2.01
CA GLY A 135 15.66 -11.26 0.74
C GLY A 135 14.50 -10.88 -0.16
N GLY A 136 14.33 -9.58 -0.42
CA GLY A 136 13.32 -9.07 -1.35
C GLY A 136 13.83 -7.94 -2.23
N GLU A 137 13.05 -7.57 -3.25
CA GLU A 137 13.30 -6.46 -4.16
C GLU A 137 12.06 -5.55 -4.20
N ILE A 138 12.25 -4.25 -3.92
CA ILE A 138 11.14 -3.29 -3.92
C ILE A 138 10.71 -3.02 -5.36
N LYS A 139 9.44 -3.25 -5.66
CA LYS A 139 8.85 -3.10 -6.99
C LYS A 139 7.97 -1.87 -7.12
N ALA A 140 7.25 -1.49 -6.09
CA ALA A 140 6.44 -0.27 -6.09
C ALA A 140 6.11 0.21 -4.68
N LEU A 141 5.78 1.49 -4.57
CA LEU A 141 5.06 2.09 -3.46
C LEU A 141 3.62 2.34 -3.90
N LEU A 142 2.66 1.77 -3.17
CA LEU A 142 1.24 2.03 -3.30
C LEU A 142 0.84 3.07 -2.25
N TRP A 143 0.25 4.19 -2.71
CA TRP A 143 -0.05 5.35 -1.87
C TRP A 143 -1.52 5.73 -1.95
N TYR A 144 -2.25 5.64 -0.83
CA TYR A 144 -3.61 6.16 -0.73
C TYR A 144 -3.73 7.07 0.50
N GLN A 145 -3.76 8.37 0.25
CA GLN A 145 -3.80 9.41 1.27
C GLN A 145 -4.28 10.73 0.64
N GLY A 146 -4.79 11.64 1.41
CA GLY A 146 -5.24 12.96 0.97
C GLY A 146 -6.52 13.42 1.65
N GLU A 147 -7.32 12.52 2.20
CA GLU A 147 -8.59 12.84 2.85
C GLU A 147 -8.38 13.83 4.02
N SER A 148 -7.32 13.63 4.82
CA SER A 148 -6.98 14.52 5.94
C SER A 148 -6.54 15.90 5.48
N ASP A 149 -5.97 16.01 4.27
CA ASP A 149 -5.50 17.28 3.71
C ASP A 149 -6.63 18.10 3.05
N THR A 150 -7.83 17.54 2.91
CA THR A 150 -9.02 18.30 2.48
C THR A 150 -9.62 19.18 3.58
N ALA A 151 -9.08 19.16 4.80
CA ALA A 151 -9.62 19.89 5.93
C ALA A 151 -9.47 21.43 5.79
N SER A 152 -8.47 21.92 5.05
CA SER A 152 -8.23 23.33 4.85
C SER A 152 -7.71 23.67 3.45
N GLN A 153 -7.86 24.93 3.04
CA GLN A 153 -7.31 25.43 1.78
C GLN A 153 -5.78 25.31 1.75
N ASP A 154 -5.13 25.68 2.84
CA ASP A 154 -3.67 25.69 2.93
C ASP A 154 -3.08 24.27 2.80
N ASP A 155 -3.72 23.28 3.42
CA ASP A 155 -3.29 21.86 3.30
C ASP A 155 -3.43 21.39 1.85
N VAL A 156 -4.54 21.70 1.18
CA VAL A 156 -4.75 21.36 -0.24
C VAL A 156 -3.72 22.06 -1.13
N ASP A 157 -3.46 23.33 -0.93
CA ASP A 157 -2.51 24.10 -1.75
C ASP A 157 -1.07 23.59 -1.60
N CYS A 158 -0.71 23.08 -0.42
CA CYS A 158 0.60 22.51 -0.16
C CYS A 158 0.75 21.04 -0.62
N TYR A 159 -0.34 20.34 -0.90
CA TYR A 159 -0.33 18.89 -1.14
C TYR A 159 0.60 18.48 -2.27
N LYS A 160 0.53 19.15 -3.43
CA LYS A 160 1.37 18.83 -4.59
C LYS A 160 2.86 18.85 -4.27
N GLY A 161 3.33 19.94 -3.69
CA GLY A 161 4.74 20.10 -3.33
C GLY A 161 5.21 19.09 -2.29
N ASN A 162 4.35 18.77 -1.32
CA ASN A 162 4.64 17.75 -0.31
C ASN A 162 4.72 16.34 -0.93
N MET A 163 3.80 15.99 -1.85
CA MET A 163 3.81 14.69 -2.51
C MET A 163 5.03 14.53 -3.44
N GLU A 164 5.36 15.54 -4.22
CA GLU A 164 6.56 15.54 -5.06
C GLU A 164 7.83 15.38 -4.21
N THR A 165 7.92 16.09 -3.09
CA THR A 165 9.03 15.97 -2.14
C THR A 165 9.10 14.57 -1.52
N LEU A 166 7.97 13.99 -1.13
CA LEU A 166 7.90 12.63 -0.61
C LEU A 166 8.44 11.62 -1.62
N ILE A 167 7.98 11.70 -2.88
CA ILE A 167 8.42 10.81 -3.96
C ILE A 167 9.94 10.88 -4.16
N HIS A 168 10.48 12.09 -4.31
CA HIS A 168 11.92 12.27 -4.48
C HIS A 168 12.72 11.78 -3.29
N SER A 169 12.27 12.04 -2.07
CA SER A 169 12.92 11.62 -0.84
C SER A 169 12.95 10.10 -0.70
N VAL A 170 11.83 9.42 -0.92
CA VAL A 170 11.75 7.95 -0.84
C VAL A 170 12.66 7.29 -1.88
N ARG A 171 12.67 7.78 -3.12
CA ARG A 171 13.55 7.30 -4.17
C ARG A 171 15.03 7.46 -3.81
N ALA A 172 15.40 8.62 -3.26
CA ALA A 172 16.77 8.90 -2.83
C ALA A 172 17.19 8.00 -1.65
N ASP A 173 16.34 7.89 -0.62
CA ASP A 173 16.67 7.15 0.60
C ASP A 173 16.68 5.64 0.42
N LEU A 174 15.91 5.12 -0.55
CA LEU A 174 15.94 3.71 -0.92
C LEU A 174 16.99 3.39 -2.01
N GLY A 175 17.62 4.40 -2.62
CA GLY A 175 18.56 4.22 -3.72
C GLY A 175 17.89 3.70 -5.01
N LEU A 176 16.60 4.02 -5.19
CA LEU A 176 15.76 3.55 -6.30
C LEU A 176 15.20 4.75 -7.09
N PRO A 177 16.01 5.43 -7.94
CA PRO A 177 15.61 6.68 -8.60
C PRO A 177 14.39 6.55 -9.52
N SER A 178 14.13 5.35 -10.00
CA SER A 178 13.01 5.04 -10.90
C SER A 178 11.90 4.23 -10.21
N LEU A 179 11.86 4.16 -8.86
CA LEU A 179 10.85 3.39 -8.12
C LEU A 179 9.45 3.77 -8.60
N PRO A 180 8.65 2.79 -9.06
CA PRO A 180 7.25 3.01 -9.39
C PRO A 180 6.44 3.47 -8.16
N ILE A 181 5.65 4.53 -8.34
CA ILE A 181 4.70 5.01 -7.35
C ILE A 181 3.30 4.93 -7.97
N ILE A 182 2.42 4.20 -7.33
CA ILE A 182 1.01 4.11 -7.75
C ILE A 182 0.20 4.80 -6.67
N GLN A 183 -0.19 6.05 -6.94
CA GLN A 183 -1.02 6.83 -6.03
C GLN A 183 -2.49 6.70 -6.40
N VAL A 184 -3.36 6.96 -5.42
CA VAL A 184 -4.81 6.96 -5.60
C VAL A 184 -5.32 8.40 -5.54
N ALA A 185 -6.10 8.82 -6.54
CA ALA A 185 -6.95 10.00 -6.42
C ALA A 185 -8.14 9.63 -5.51
N ILE A 186 -8.22 10.31 -4.37
CA ILE A 186 -9.19 9.99 -3.31
C ILE A 186 -10.63 10.16 -3.77
N VAL A 187 -11.58 9.42 -3.16
CA VAL A 187 -13.02 9.53 -3.44
C VAL A 187 -13.78 10.20 -2.28
N SER A 188 -13.12 10.45 -1.17
CA SER A 188 -13.72 11.00 0.04
C SER A 188 -12.83 12.05 0.69
N GLY A 189 -13.44 12.91 1.49
CA GLY A 189 -12.80 14.02 2.17
C GLY A 189 -13.81 15.16 2.38
N ASP A 190 -13.34 16.34 2.77
CA ASP A 190 -14.21 17.51 2.83
C ASP A 190 -14.70 17.88 1.43
N LYS A 191 -16.03 17.92 1.25
CA LYS A 191 -16.67 18.18 -0.05
C LYS A 191 -16.23 19.49 -0.70
N LYS A 192 -15.86 20.48 0.11
CA LYS A 192 -15.41 21.80 -0.39
C LYS A 192 -14.11 21.71 -1.17
N TYR A 193 -13.21 20.80 -0.79
CA TYR A 193 -11.86 20.71 -1.33
C TYR A 193 -11.58 19.41 -2.07
N LEU A 194 -12.50 18.46 -2.03
CA LEU A 194 -12.30 17.12 -2.60
C LEU A 194 -11.91 17.16 -4.07
N GLU A 195 -12.67 17.86 -4.90
CA GLU A 195 -12.40 17.92 -6.35
C GLU A 195 -11.04 18.57 -6.64
N LYS A 196 -10.71 19.65 -5.94
CA LYS A 196 -9.40 20.29 -6.08
C LYS A 196 -8.24 19.33 -5.69
N MET A 197 -8.42 18.55 -4.61
CA MET A 197 -7.45 17.55 -4.19
C MET A 197 -7.27 16.48 -5.27
N ARG A 198 -8.37 15.96 -5.83
CA ARG A 198 -8.35 14.97 -6.91
C ARG A 198 -7.62 15.49 -8.16
N GLU A 199 -7.89 16.74 -8.55
CA GLU A 199 -7.18 17.40 -9.66
C GLU A 199 -5.67 17.47 -9.39
N ILE A 200 -5.28 17.84 -8.18
CA ILE A 200 -3.87 17.88 -7.77
C ILE A 200 -3.23 16.48 -7.86
N GLN A 201 -3.89 15.46 -7.31
CA GLN A 201 -3.38 14.09 -7.33
C GLN A 201 -3.22 13.55 -8.77
N LYS A 202 -4.22 13.78 -9.62
CA LYS A 202 -4.15 13.41 -11.05
C LYS A 202 -3.10 14.21 -11.83
N GLY A 203 -2.77 15.41 -11.36
CA GLY A 203 -1.81 16.34 -11.98
C GLY A 203 -0.35 16.18 -11.50
N ILE A 204 -0.01 15.13 -10.77
CA ILE A 204 1.39 14.80 -10.44
C ILE A 204 2.06 14.23 -11.69
N ASP A 205 2.99 14.99 -12.26
CA ASP A 205 3.71 14.62 -13.50
C ASP A 205 5.20 14.35 -13.18
N ILE A 206 5.45 13.15 -12.68
CA ILE A 206 6.81 12.67 -12.37
C ILE A 206 6.99 11.30 -13.06
N PRO A 207 8.11 11.02 -13.71
CA PRO A 207 8.37 9.72 -14.33
C PRO A 207 8.16 8.56 -13.36
N ASN A 208 7.50 7.50 -13.83
CA ASN A 208 7.12 6.31 -13.06
C ASN A 208 6.18 6.59 -11.87
N VAL A 209 5.40 7.67 -11.94
CA VAL A 209 4.28 7.94 -11.04
C VAL A 209 2.99 7.82 -11.85
N VAL A 210 2.05 7.03 -11.36
CA VAL A 210 0.73 6.87 -11.97
C VAL A 210 -0.35 7.08 -10.94
N CYS A 211 -1.51 7.57 -11.39
CA CYS A 211 -2.65 7.82 -10.56
C CYS A 211 -3.79 6.87 -10.93
N VAL A 212 -4.25 6.08 -9.96
CA VAL A 212 -5.47 5.28 -10.05
C VAL A 212 -6.61 6.11 -9.48
N ASP A 213 -7.70 6.22 -10.21
CA ASP A 213 -8.87 6.98 -9.76
C ASP A 213 -9.82 6.12 -8.93
N ALA A 214 -10.11 6.55 -7.70
CA ALA A 214 -11.09 5.91 -6.83
C ALA A 214 -12.52 6.42 -7.07
N GLU A 215 -12.76 7.28 -8.06
CA GLU A 215 -14.09 7.79 -8.38
C GLU A 215 -15.08 6.65 -8.64
N GLY A 216 -16.29 6.79 -8.07
CA GLY A 216 -17.33 5.78 -8.20
C GLY A 216 -17.21 4.59 -7.25
N LEU A 217 -16.12 4.44 -6.51
CA LEU A 217 -16.02 3.41 -5.48
C LEU A 217 -16.95 3.73 -4.31
N GLN A 218 -17.65 2.69 -3.85
CA GLN A 218 -18.67 2.84 -2.82
C GLN A 218 -18.06 3.13 -1.44
N LEU A 219 -18.59 4.16 -0.79
CA LEU A 219 -18.26 4.50 0.60
C LEU A 219 -19.23 3.82 1.57
N LYS A 220 -18.76 3.60 2.79
CA LYS A 220 -19.56 3.20 3.93
C LYS A 220 -20.49 4.34 4.38
N GLU A 221 -21.34 4.07 5.38
CA GLU A 221 -22.24 5.06 5.96
C GLU A 221 -21.55 6.31 6.53
N ASP A 222 -20.26 6.19 6.87
CA ASP A 222 -19.46 7.32 7.35
C ASP A 222 -19.05 8.31 6.24
N ASN A 223 -19.35 8.01 4.99
CA ASN A 223 -18.98 8.80 3.80
C ASN A 223 -17.49 9.12 3.68
N LEU A 224 -16.65 8.31 4.30
CA LEU A 224 -15.21 8.50 4.33
C LEU A 224 -14.45 7.24 3.89
N HIS A 225 -14.82 6.10 4.43
CA HIS A 225 -14.10 4.86 4.18
C HIS A 225 -14.79 4.00 3.12
N LEU A 226 -13.98 3.33 2.31
CA LEU A 226 -14.46 2.39 1.29
C LEU A 226 -15.12 1.17 1.93
N THR A 227 -16.17 0.65 1.27
CA THR A 227 -16.74 -0.66 1.62
C THR A 227 -15.74 -1.79 1.35
N THR A 228 -16.01 -2.99 1.83
CA THR A 228 -15.17 -4.17 1.56
C THR A 228 -15.04 -4.43 0.05
N GLU A 229 -16.14 -4.37 -0.68
CA GLU A 229 -16.19 -4.57 -2.13
C GLU A 229 -15.38 -3.48 -2.87
N ALA A 230 -15.49 -2.24 -2.43
CA ALA A 230 -14.73 -1.12 -3.01
C ALA A 230 -13.23 -1.25 -2.73
N GLN A 231 -12.81 -1.79 -1.58
CA GLN A 231 -11.41 -2.10 -1.29
C GLN A 231 -10.87 -3.18 -2.23
N VAL A 232 -11.65 -4.22 -2.50
CA VAL A 232 -11.30 -5.27 -3.47
C VAL A 232 -11.15 -4.68 -4.87
N GLN A 233 -12.12 -3.87 -5.32
CA GLN A 233 -12.07 -3.20 -6.63
C GLN A 233 -10.84 -2.30 -6.77
N LEU A 234 -10.52 -1.52 -5.72
CA LEU A 234 -9.33 -0.68 -5.70
C LEU A 234 -8.04 -1.51 -5.83
N GLY A 235 -7.95 -2.62 -5.09
CA GLY A 235 -6.80 -3.52 -5.19
C GLY A 235 -6.60 -4.06 -6.61
N HIS A 236 -7.67 -4.45 -7.29
CA HIS A 236 -7.61 -4.85 -8.71
C HIS A 236 -7.16 -3.71 -9.62
N SER A 237 -7.66 -2.48 -9.40
CA SER A 237 -7.25 -1.31 -10.20
C SER A 237 -5.77 -0.99 -10.01
N LEU A 238 -5.25 -1.06 -8.78
CA LEU A 238 -3.83 -0.91 -8.47
C LEU A 238 -2.98 -2.00 -9.14
N ALA A 239 -3.47 -3.25 -9.12
CA ALA A 239 -2.81 -4.37 -9.77
C ALA A 239 -2.75 -4.19 -11.30
N GLN A 240 -3.85 -3.77 -11.92
CA GLN A 240 -3.91 -3.50 -13.35
C GLN A 240 -2.93 -2.39 -13.76
N ALA A 241 -2.84 -1.32 -12.96
CA ALA A 241 -1.87 -0.24 -13.20
C ALA A 241 -0.42 -0.77 -13.11
N TYR A 242 -0.11 -1.59 -12.11
CA TYR A 242 1.21 -2.20 -11.97
C TYR A 242 1.56 -3.12 -13.14
N LEU A 243 0.67 -4.04 -13.48
CA LEU A 243 0.89 -5.03 -14.54
C LEU A 243 1.08 -4.37 -15.91
N ASN A 244 0.25 -3.40 -16.25
CA ASN A 244 0.28 -2.78 -17.57
C ASN A 244 1.45 -1.83 -17.77
N LEU A 245 1.85 -1.09 -16.73
CA LEU A 245 2.80 0.00 -16.86
C LEU A 245 4.23 -0.38 -16.47
N PHE A 246 4.38 -1.35 -15.60
CA PHE A 246 5.68 -1.67 -15.02
C PHE A 246 6.14 -3.11 -15.22
N LEU A 247 5.23 -4.06 -15.33
CA LEU A 247 5.61 -5.46 -15.55
C LEU A 247 5.65 -5.82 -17.06
N ALA A 248 4.73 -5.30 -17.86
CA ALA A 248 4.67 -5.58 -19.31
C ALA A 248 5.82 -4.95 -20.14
N GLN A 249 6.63 -4.06 -19.55
CA GLN A 249 7.74 -3.38 -20.21
C GLN A 249 9.10 -4.05 -19.95
N ASN A 250 9.14 -5.12 -19.19
CA ASN A 250 10.32 -5.96 -18.93
C ASN A 250 10.18 -7.31 -19.65
#